data_73f61dca65f64a982231a9ece16f571b
#
_entry.id   73f61dca65f64a982231a9ece16f571b
#
_cell.length_a   1.000
_cell.length_b   1.000
_cell.length_c   1.000
_cell.angle_alpha   90.00
_cell.angle_beta   90.00
_cell.angle_gamma   90.00
#
_symmetry.space_group_name_H-M   'P 1'
#
loop_
_entity.id
_entity.type
_entity.pdbx_description
1 polymer ?
#
loop_
_entity_poly.entity_id
_entity_poly.type
_entity_poly.pdbx_seq_one_letter_code
_entity_poly.pdbx_strand_id
1 'polypeptide(L)'
;MNKPADLPTPMPTAVTGRHKMTPSEAFVETLVAQGVKNVFGIVGSAYMDALDLFPLAGIRFISVAHEQGGGHMADGYSRVSGRHGVCIAQNGPGITNFVTSTAAAFWAHSPVVCITPEAGTMGIGTGGFQETEQLPIFSKITKFQAHVSGPQRMAELAARCFDRAMLEMGPTQLN
;
A
#
# COMPACT_ATOMS: atom_id res chain seq x y z
N MET A 1 -21.64 -44.04 7.79
CA MET A 1 -22.25 -42.70 8.02
C MET A 1 -21.12 -41.74 8.34
N ASN A 2 -20.75 -40.90 7.39
CA ASN A 2 -19.70 -39.89 7.59
C ASN A 2 -20.31 -38.71 8.35
N LYS A 3 -19.72 -38.35 9.48
CA LYS A 3 -20.03 -37.17 10.25
C LYS A 3 -19.76 -35.95 9.35
N PRO A 4 -20.67 -34.98 9.23
CA PRO A 4 -20.37 -33.77 8.46
C PRO A 4 -19.21 -33.04 9.12
N ALA A 5 -18.28 -32.57 8.29
CA ALA A 5 -17.14 -31.76 8.74
C ALA A 5 -17.69 -30.51 9.50
N ASP A 6 -17.20 -30.30 10.71
CA ASP A 6 -17.51 -29.12 11.48
C ASP A 6 -17.11 -27.88 10.68
N LEU A 7 -18.09 -27.06 10.32
CA LEU A 7 -17.86 -25.75 9.73
C LEU A 7 -17.06 -24.91 10.73
N PRO A 8 -16.06 -24.16 10.29
CA PRO A 8 -15.30 -23.32 11.19
C PRO A 8 -16.26 -22.35 11.90
N THR A 9 -16.13 -22.29 13.20
CA THR A 9 -16.90 -21.35 14.04
C THR A 9 -16.75 -19.94 13.47
N PRO A 10 -17.85 -19.20 13.24
CA PRO A 10 -17.73 -17.81 12.76
C PRO A 10 -16.87 -17.03 13.75
N MET A 11 -15.85 -16.38 13.26
CA MET A 11 -15.08 -15.44 14.08
C MET A 11 -16.01 -14.32 14.56
N PRO A 12 -15.86 -13.85 15.82
CA PRO A 12 -16.69 -12.78 16.33
C PRO A 12 -16.61 -11.56 15.44
N THR A 13 -17.73 -11.13 14.91
CA THR A 13 -17.86 -10.12 13.87
C THR A 13 -17.72 -8.68 14.35
N ALA A 14 -17.45 -8.44 15.62
CA ALA A 14 -17.22 -7.09 16.10
C ALA A 14 -16.32 -7.11 17.34
N VAL A 15 -15.11 -6.61 17.18
CA VAL A 15 -14.39 -6.07 18.32
C VAL A 15 -14.97 -4.68 18.58
N THR A 16 -15.96 -4.61 19.47
CA THR A 16 -16.50 -3.34 19.95
C THR A 16 -15.54 -2.77 20.98
N GLY A 17 -14.60 -1.93 20.54
CA GLY A 17 -13.65 -1.26 21.43
C GLY A 17 -12.56 -0.53 20.64
N ARG A 18 -11.98 0.48 21.25
CA ARG A 18 -10.79 1.14 20.70
C ARG A 18 -9.59 0.28 21.02
N HIS A 19 -8.96 -0.30 20.00
CA HIS A 19 -7.66 -0.95 20.15
C HIS A 19 -6.56 0.09 20.01
N LYS A 20 -5.59 0.02 20.93
CA LYS A 20 -4.37 0.78 20.83
C LYS A 20 -3.41 -0.02 19.94
N MET A 21 -3.03 0.53 18.80
CA MET A 21 -2.11 -0.08 17.85
C MET A 21 -1.13 0.96 17.32
N THR A 22 0.01 0.50 16.85
CA THR A 22 0.98 1.35 16.18
C THR A 22 0.49 1.74 14.77
N PRO A 23 1.03 2.80 14.15
CA PRO A 23 0.71 3.14 12.77
C PRO A 23 1.00 2.01 11.78
N SER A 24 2.08 1.25 11.99
CA SER A 24 2.47 0.11 11.17
C SER A 24 1.45 -1.04 11.27
N GLU A 25 0.97 -1.36 12.48
CA GLU A 25 -0.11 -2.32 12.69
C GLU A 25 -1.40 -1.84 12.01
N ALA A 26 -1.79 -0.58 12.20
CA ALA A 26 -2.99 -0.02 11.57
C ALA A 26 -2.92 -0.06 10.04
N PHE A 27 -1.75 0.19 9.47
CA PHE A 27 -1.48 0.08 8.04
C PHE A 27 -1.65 -1.36 7.55
N VAL A 28 -0.98 -2.32 8.20
CA VAL A 28 -1.01 -3.73 7.79
C VAL A 28 -2.41 -4.33 7.96
N GLU A 29 -3.11 -4.03 9.05
CA GLU A 29 -4.51 -4.44 9.26
C GLU A 29 -5.43 -3.88 8.15
N THR A 30 -5.17 -2.65 7.70
CA THR A 30 -5.91 -2.08 6.56
C THR A 30 -5.62 -2.84 5.28
N LEU A 31 -4.36 -3.22 4.98
CA LEU A 31 -4.03 -4.05 3.83
C LEU A 31 -4.77 -5.40 3.87
N VAL A 32 -4.82 -6.03 5.05
CA VAL A 32 -5.56 -7.29 5.26
C VAL A 32 -7.06 -7.10 5.00
N ALA A 33 -7.65 -6.04 5.57
CA ALA A 33 -9.08 -5.72 5.38
C ALA A 33 -9.41 -5.45 3.90
N GLN A 34 -8.49 -4.87 3.14
CA GLN A 34 -8.62 -4.66 1.69
C GLN A 34 -8.31 -5.91 0.85
N GLY A 35 -8.03 -7.04 1.50
CA GLY A 35 -7.79 -8.32 0.84
C GLY A 35 -6.44 -8.41 0.12
N VAL A 36 -5.47 -7.57 0.47
CA VAL A 36 -4.12 -7.59 -0.11
C VAL A 36 -3.41 -8.89 0.27
N LYS A 37 -2.90 -9.60 -0.74
CA LYS A 37 -2.13 -10.84 -0.57
C LYS A 37 -0.70 -10.70 -1.06
N ASN A 38 -0.45 -9.79 -1.98
CA ASN A 38 0.85 -9.57 -2.58
C ASN A 38 1.17 -8.08 -2.62
N VAL A 39 2.39 -7.73 -2.25
CA VAL A 39 2.96 -6.39 -2.37
C VAL A 39 4.26 -6.51 -3.16
N PHE A 40 4.43 -5.66 -4.17
CA PHE A 40 5.57 -5.68 -5.08
C PHE A 40 6.50 -4.50 -4.80
N GLY A 41 7.81 -4.73 -4.74
CA GLY A 41 8.73 -3.62 -4.52
C GLY A 41 10.13 -4.01 -4.10
N ILE A 42 10.84 -3.05 -3.53
CA ILE A 42 12.18 -3.25 -2.95
C ILE A 42 12.10 -2.84 -1.48
N VAL A 43 12.67 -3.64 -0.60
CA VAL A 43 12.73 -3.36 0.85
C VAL A 43 13.36 -2.00 1.12
N GLY A 44 12.86 -1.31 2.13
CA GLY A 44 13.35 0.01 2.49
C GLY A 44 13.22 0.32 3.97
N SER A 45 14.16 1.06 4.50
CA SER A 45 14.20 1.42 5.93
C SER A 45 13.01 2.29 6.37
N ALA A 46 12.39 3.01 5.44
CA ALA A 46 11.27 3.90 5.75
C ALA A 46 9.97 3.17 6.17
N TYR A 47 9.90 1.85 6.00
CA TYR A 47 8.71 1.05 6.34
C TYR A 47 9.04 -0.34 6.90
N MET A 48 10.22 -0.51 7.48
CA MET A 48 10.66 -1.81 8.03
C MET A 48 9.69 -2.37 9.06
N ASP A 49 9.19 -1.55 9.97
CA ASP A 49 8.24 -1.98 11.01
C ASP A 49 6.96 -2.58 10.42
N ALA A 50 6.47 -2.03 9.32
CA ALA A 50 5.32 -2.60 8.62
C ALA A 50 5.69 -3.87 7.85
N LEU A 51 6.89 -3.89 7.23
CA LEU A 51 7.37 -5.04 6.47
C LEU A 51 7.53 -6.28 7.35
N ASP A 52 8.00 -6.13 8.59
CA ASP A 52 8.14 -7.22 9.55
C ASP A 52 6.79 -7.86 9.92
N LEU A 53 5.69 -7.13 9.80
CA LEU A 53 4.34 -7.64 10.07
C LEU A 53 3.73 -8.39 8.88
N PHE A 54 4.22 -8.21 7.65
CA PHE A 54 3.63 -8.83 6.45
C PHE A 54 3.54 -10.36 6.52
N PRO A 55 4.58 -11.11 6.95
CA PRO A 55 4.49 -12.57 7.05
C PRO A 55 3.39 -13.02 8.01
N LEU A 56 3.28 -12.36 9.17
CA LEU A 56 2.27 -12.66 10.19
C LEU A 56 0.85 -12.36 9.69
N ALA A 57 0.71 -11.32 8.84
CA ALA A 57 -0.54 -10.93 8.22
C ALA A 57 -0.92 -11.78 6.99
N GLY A 58 -0.08 -12.74 6.60
CA GLY A 58 -0.27 -13.55 5.39
C GLY A 58 -0.11 -12.75 4.09
N ILE A 59 0.62 -11.65 4.13
CA ILE A 59 0.96 -10.82 2.97
C ILE A 59 2.33 -11.24 2.45
N ARG A 60 2.40 -11.58 1.18
CA ARG A 60 3.66 -11.92 0.52
C ARG A 60 4.29 -10.68 -0.08
N PHE A 61 5.50 -10.33 0.35
CA PHE A 61 6.32 -9.33 -0.29
C PHE A 61 7.10 -9.96 -1.44
N ILE A 62 6.94 -9.40 -2.64
CA ILE A 62 7.60 -9.87 -3.86
C ILE A 62 8.68 -8.85 -4.21
N SER A 63 9.91 -9.19 -3.85
CA SER A 63 11.07 -8.35 -4.15
C SER A 63 11.39 -8.38 -5.64
N VAL A 64 11.73 -7.21 -6.17
CA VAL A 64 12.09 -7.00 -7.58
C VAL A 64 13.50 -6.44 -7.71
N ALA A 65 14.08 -6.52 -8.91
CA ALA A 65 15.41 -5.97 -9.16
C ALA A 65 15.40 -4.45 -9.40
N HIS A 66 14.25 -3.88 -9.77
CA HIS A 66 14.06 -2.45 -9.99
C HIS A 66 12.60 -2.08 -9.70
N GLU A 67 12.37 -0.95 -9.03
CA GLU A 67 11.04 -0.55 -8.54
C GLU A 67 10.03 -0.40 -9.67
N GLN A 68 10.43 0.14 -10.83
CA GLN A 68 9.56 0.23 -12.01
C GLN A 68 8.97 -1.14 -12.38
N GLY A 69 9.78 -2.21 -12.29
CA GLY A 69 9.31 -3.58 -12.50
C GLY A 69 8.24 -3.97 -11.48
N GLY A 70 8.43 -3.61 -10.21
CA GLY A 70 7.44 -3.82 -9.15
C GLY A 70 6.12 -3.12 -9.42
N GLY A 71 6.16 -1.87 -9.87
CA GLY A 71 4.97 -1.12 -10.26
C GLY A 71 4.24 -1.77 -11.46
N HIS A 72 4.97 -2.22 -12.49
CA HIS A 72 4.36 -2.96 -13.62
C HIS A 72 3.80 -4.32 -13.21
N MET A 73 4.43 -5.01 -12.25
CA MET A 73 3.87 -6.25 -11.69
C MET A 73 2.56 -5.98 -10.93
N ALA A 74 2.48 -4.89 -10.15
CA ALA A 74 1.25 -4.47 -9.49
C ALA A 74 0.15 -4.15 -10.51
N ASP A 75 0.47 -3.43 -11.59
CA ASP A 75 -0.44 -3.14 -12.69
C ASP A 75 -0.95 -4.42 -13.36
N GLY A 76 -0.05 -5.32 -13.78
CA GLY A 76 -0.40 -6.59 -14.37
C GLY A 76 -1.25 -7.47 -13.45
N TYR A 77 -0.88 -7.56 -12.17
CA TYR A 77 -1.65 -8.28 -11.15
C TYR A 77 -3.07 -7.73 -11.04
N SER A 78 -3.22 -6.41 -10.99
CA SER A 78 -4.52 -5.76 -10.92
C SER A 78 -5.42 -6.13 -12.11
N ARG A 79 -4.88 -6.06 -13.32
CA ARG A 79 -5.63 -6.36 -14.57
C ARG A 79 -6.12 -7.80 -14.65
N VAL A 80 -5.30 -8.77 -14.22
CA VAL A 80 -5.67 -10.20 -14.33
C VAL A 80 -6.50 -10.70 -13.17
N SER A 81 -6.31 -10.13 -11.97
CA SER A 81 -7.02 -10.57 -10.77
C SER A 81 -8.32 -9.84 -10.50
N GLY A 82 -8.52 -8.66 -11.09
CA GLY A 82 -9.62 -7.75 -10.76
C GLY A 82 -9.52 -7.16 -9.35
N ARG A 83 -8.33 -7.24 -8.73
CA ARG A 83 -8.04 -6.73 -7.38
C ARG A 83 -7.07 -5.56 -7.44
N HIS A 84 -6.86 -4.92 -6.30
CA HIS A 84 -5.83 -3.88 -6.21
C HIS A 84 -4.44 -4.46 -6.48
N GLY A 85 -3.66 -3.79 -7.32
CA GLY A 85 -2.22 -3.94 -7.35
C GLY A 85 -1.61 -3.06 -6.27
N VAL A 86 -0.61 -3.56 -5.54
CA VAL A 86 0.03 -2.77 -4.47
C VAL A 86 1.54 -2.79 -4.68
N CYS A 87 2.14 -1.61 -4.75
CA CYS A 87 3.60 -1.48 -4.81
C CYS A 87 4.11 -0.52 -3.74
N ILE A 88 5.31 -0.79 -3.24
CA ILE A 88 5.98 -0.02 -2.20
C ILE A 88 7.50 -0.04 -2.43
N ALA A 89 8.18 1.04 -2.10
CA ALA A 89 9.63 1.12 -2.16
C ALA A 89 10.18 2.15 -1.17
N GLN A 90 11.49 2.24 -1.07
CA GLN A 90 12.17 3.23 -0.25
C GLN A 90 11.84 4.66 -0.73
N ASN A 91 11.71 5.59 0.20
CA ASN A 91 11.48 7.01 -0.09
C ASN A 91 12.53 7.60 -1.06
N GLY A 92 12.14 8.66 -1.74
CA GLY A 92 12.99 9.34 -2.73
C GLY A 92 13.24 8.52 -3.98
N PRO A 93 14.48 8.01 -4.23
CA PRO A 93 14.83 7.35 -5.50
C PRO A 93 13.98 6.10 -5.79
N GLY A 94 13.61 5.30 -4.78
CA GLY A 94 12.75 4.16 -4.98
C GLY A 94 11.36 4.58 -5.47
N ILE A 95 10.81 5.64 -4.90
CA ILE A 95 9.49 6.14 -5.28
C ILE A 95 9.50 6.80 -6.65
N THR A 96 10.52 7.58 -6.99
CA THR A 96 10.63 8.18 -8.33
C THR A 96 10.71 7.15 -9.45
N ASN A 97 11.26 5.96 -9.17
CA ASN A 97 11.28 4.85 -10.12
C ASN A 97 9.89 4.26 -10.42
N PHE A 98 8.86 4.55 -9.61
CA PHE A 98 7.48 4.14 -9.92
C PHE A 98 6.75 5.03 -10.92
N VAL A 99 7.29 6.17 -11.29
CA VAL A 99 6.59 7.17 -12.14
C VAL A 99 6.10 6.54 -13.45
N THR A 100 6.98 5.85 -14.18
CA THR A 100 6.62 5.24 -15.47
C THR A 100 5.52 4.18 -15.31
N SER A 101 5.64 3.30 -14.33
CA SER A 101 4.66 2.23 -14.10
C SER A 101 3.32 2.78 -13.61
N THR A 102 3.34 3.82 -12.77
CA THR A 102 2.12 4.49 -12.32
C THR A 102 1.42 5.20 -13.47
N ALA A 103 2.16 5.88 -14.35
CA ALA A 103 1.61 6.50 -15.55
C ALA A 103 0.99 5.44 -16.49
N ALA A 104 1.64 4.28 -16.66
CA ALA A 104 1.08 3.16 -17.43
C ALA A 104 -0.23 2.65 -16.82
N ALA A 105 -0.27 2.45 -15.50
CA ALA A 105 -1.48 2.03 -14.79
C ALA A 105 -2.61 3.08 -14.90
N PHE A 106 -2.26 4.38 -14.87
CA PHE A 106 -3.24 5.47 -15.04
C PHE A 106 -3.95 5.38 -16.40
N TRP A 107 -3.22 5.24 -17.47
CA TRP A 107 -3.79 5.11 -18.83
C TRP A 107 -4.48 3.78 -19.09
N ALA A 108 -4.07 2.75 -18.35
CA ALA A 108 -4.70 1.43 -18.42
C ALA A 108 -5.94 1.30 -17.50
N HIS A 109 -6.28 2.34 -16.75
CA HIS A 109 -7.38 2.31 -15.78
C HIS A 109 -7.24 1.19 -14.73
N SER A 110 -6.02 0.89 -14.31
CA SER A 110 -5.72 -0.18 -13.37
C SER A 110 -5.76 0.33 -11.93
N PRO A 111 -6.53 -0.28 -11.02
CA PRO A 111 -6.58 0.12 -9.61
C PRO A 111 -5.31 -0.31 -8.86
N VAL A 112 -4.27 0.51 -8.96
CA VAL A 112 -2.99 0.33 -8.28
C VAL A 112 -2.90 1.29 -7.09
N VAL A 113 -2.48 0.81 -5.94
CA VAL A 113 -2.13 1.63 -4.78
C VAL A 113 -0.62 1.73 -4.68
N CYS A 114 -0.08 2.90 -4.98
CA CYS A 114 1.34 3.22 -4.81
C CYS A 114 1.56 3.70 -3.39
N ILE A 115 2.25 2.92 -2.58
CA ILE A 115 2.63 3.28 -1.21
C ILE A 115 4.00 3.93 -1.30
N THR A 116 4.06 5.20 -0.92
CA THR A 116 5.22 6.07 -1.09
C THR A 116 5.67 6.62 0.26
N PRO A 117 6.37 5.81 1.09
CA PRO A 117 6.93 6.29 2.34
C PRO A 117 7.76 7.56 2.13
N GLU A 118 7.79 8.43 3.12
CA GLU A 118 8.62 9.63 3.09
C GLU A 118 9.41 9.80 4.40
N ALA A 119 10.23 10.84 4.47
CA ALA A 119 10.91 11.21 5.70
C ALA A 119 9.89 11.46 6.83
N GLY A 120 10.23 11.10 8.05
CA GLY A 120 9.37 11.35 9.20
C GLY A 120 9.05 12.84 9.37
N THR A 121 7.85 13.16 9.84
CA THR A 121 7.32 14.54 9.92
C THR A 121 8.24 15.53 10.64
N MET A 122 9.07 15.06 11.56
CA MET A 122 10.07 15.89 12.26
C MET A 122 11.32 16.21 11.42
N GLY A 123 11.52 15.49 10.32
CA GLY A 123 12.68 15.62 9.43
C GLY A 123 12.38 16.27 8.09
N ILE A 124 11.11 16.46 7.74
CA ILE A 124 10.72 17.07 6.47
C ILE A 124 11.26 18.51 6.37
N GLY A 125 11.90 18.81 5.23
CA GLY A 125 12.50 20.11 4.96
C GLY A 125 13.88 20.32 5.55
N THR A 126 14.46 19.31 6.19
CA THR A 126 15.80 19.39 6.78
C THR A 126 16.90 18.78 5.89
N GLY A 127 16.57 18.27 4.72
CA GLY A 127 17.50 17.56 3.84
C GLY A 127 17.85 16.17 4.37
N GLY A 128 16.86 15.46 4.92
CA GLY A 128 17.03 14.11 5.42
C GLY A 128 17.42 13.11 4.34
N PHE A 129 17.82 11.89 4.78
CA PHE A 129 18.25 10.84 3.85
C PHE A 129 17.16 10.53 2.81
N GLN A 130 17.50 10.71 1.55
CA GLN A 130 16.61 10.46 0.40
C GLN A 130 15.28 11.25 0.44
N GLU A 131 15.25 12.38 1.12
CA GLU A 131 14.08 13.25 1.16
C GLU A 131 13.78 13.79 -0.24
N THR A 132 12.51 13.70 -0.65
CA THR A 132 12.02 14.17 -1.95
C THR A 132 10.54 14.52 -1.83
N GLU A 133 10.11 15.62 -2.42
CA GLU A 133 8.70 15.96 -2.53
C GLU A 133 7.98 15.01 -3.49
N GLN A 134 7.39 13.96 -2.97
CA GLN A 134 6.84 12.86 -3.75
C GLN A 134 5.43 13.14 -4.28
N LEU A 135 4.59 13.86 -3.54
CA LEU A 135 3.21 14.15 -3.93
C LEU A 135 3.10 14.90 -5.27
N PRO A 136 3.86 15.98 -5.53
CA PRO A 136 3.78 16.71 -6.81
C PRO A 136 4.13 15.84 -8.01
N ILE A 137 5.08 14.90 -7.85
CA ILE A 137 5.56 14.02 -8.92
C ILE A 137 4.42 13.13 -9.45
N PHE A 138 3.54 12.65 -8.57
CA PHE A 138 2.44 11.74 -8.92
C PHE A 138 1.10 12.44 -9.20
N SER A 139 1.02 13.76 -9.06
CA SER A 139 -0.24 14.50 -9.10
C SER A 139 -1.02 14.37 -10.42
N LYS A 140 -0.34 14.11 -11.53
CA LYS A 140 -0.97 13.97 -12.86
C LYS A 140 -1.13 12.54 -13.33
N ILE A 141 -0.63 11.59 -12.56
CA ILE A 141 -0.65 10.17 -12.90
C ILE A 141 -1.36 9.31 -11.83
N THR A 142 -2.08 9.95 -10.92
CA THR A 142 -2.92 9.30 -9.91
C THR A 142 -4.32 9.92 -9.90
N LYS A 143 -5.32 9.12 -9.51
CA LYS A 143 -6.71 9.56 -9.33
C LYS A 143 -6.92 10.23 -7.98
N PHE A 144 -6.18 9.80 -6.98
CA PHE A 144 -6.26 10.31 -5.62
C PHE A 144 -4.90 10.22 -4.94
N GLN A 145 -4.60 11.20 -4.10
CA GLN A 145 -3.41 11.22 -3.27
C GLN A 145 -3.81 11.45 -1.81
N ALA A 146 -3.26 10.69 -0.91
CA ALA A 146 -3.37 10.89 0.53
C ALA A 146 -1.99 11.12 1.14
N HIS A 147 -1.89 12.11 2.00
CA HIS A 147 -0.70 12.37 2.81
C HIS A 147 -1.02 12.07 4.28
N VAL A 148 -0.34 11.09 4.85
CA VAL A 148 -0.51 10.69 6.25
C VAL A 148 0.41 11.53 7.13
N SER A 149 -0.05 12.73 7.49
CA SER A 149 0.69 13.66 8.34
C SER A 149 0.61 13.33 9.83
N GLY A 150 -0.20 12.34 10.21
CA GLY A 150 -0.36 11.93 11.61
C GLY A 150 -0.79 10.48 11.74
N PRO A 151 -0.25 9.75 12.72
CA PRO A 151 -0.43 8.30 12.87
C PRO A 151 -1.91 7.88 13.04
N GLN A 152 -2.72 8.73 13.67
CA GLN A 152 -4.14 8.45 13.92
C GLN A 152 -5.00 8.38 12.65
N ARG A 153 -4.48 8.87 11.53
CA ARG A 153 -5.20 8.85 10.25
C ARG A 153 -4.74 7.75 9.29
N MET A 154 -3.79 6.91 9.70
CA MET A 154 -3.19 5.88 8.85
C MET A 154 -4.25 4.95 8.24
N ALA A 155 -5.08 4.32 9.06
CA ALA A 155 -6.09 3.38 8.57
C ALA A 155 -7.13 4.06 7.66
N GLU A 156 -7.61 5.26 8.04
CA GLU A 156 -8.59 6.01 7.24
C GLU A 156 -8.05 6.35 5.85
N LEU A 157 -6.84 6.94 5.80
CA LEU A 157 -6.27 7.40 4.53
C LEU A 157 -5.81 6.25 3.65
N ALA A 158 -5.28 5.19 4.25
CA ALA A 158 -4.97 3.97 3.52
C ALA A 158 -6.24 3.36 2.89
N ALA A 159 -7.29 3.10 3.67
CA ALA A 159 -8.54 2.57 3.14
C ALA A 159 -9.11 3.44 2.03
N ARG A 160 -9.08 4.77 2.18
CA ARG A 160 -9.54 5.72 1.16
C ARG A 160 -8.76 5.61 -0.16
N CYS A 161 -7.44 5.35 -0.12
CA CYS A 161 -6.66 5.10 -1.33
C CYS A 161 -7.14 3.84 -2.06
N PHE A 162 -7.41 2.77 -1.33
CA PHE A 162 -7.95 1.53 -1.92
C PHE A 162 -9.33 1.75 -2.54
N ASP A 163 -10.26 2.36 -1.80
CA ASP A 163 -11.60 2.64 -2.29
C ASP A 163 -11.57 3.52 -3.57
N ARG A 164 -10.77 4.60 -3.54
CA ARG A 164 -10.66 5.51 -4.69
C ARG A 164 -10.01 4.86 -5.91
N ALA A 165 -9.02 3.98 -5.71
CA ALA A 165 -8.39 3.25 -6.81
C ALA A 165 -9.41 2.40 -7.58
N MET A 166 -10.30 1.70 -6.87
CA MET A 166 -11.35 0.88 -7.46
C MET A 166 -12.48 1.72 -8.07
N LEU A 167 -12.98 2.72 -7.33
CA LEU A 167 -14.12 3.53 -7.78
C LEU A 167 -13.77 4.36 -9.01
N GLU A 168 -12.57 4.89 -9.09
CA GLU A 168 -12.13 5.75 -10.19
C GLU A 168 -11.35 5.00 -11.27
N MET A 169 -11.15 3.71 -11.08
CA MET A 169 -10.40 2.86 -12.01
C MET A 169 -9.07 3.50 -12.38
N GLY A 170 -8.14 3.48 -11.44
CA GLY A 170 -6.80 4.04 -11.68
C GLY A 170 -5.93 4.08 -10.42
N PRO A 171 -4.66 4.43 -10.57
CA PRO A 171 -3.73 4.43 -9.46
C PRO A 171 -4.03 5.53 -8.44
N THR A 172 -3.70 5.25 -7.19
CA THR A 172 -3.72 6.20 -6.08
C THR A 172 -2.36 6.20 -5.38
N GLN A 173 -2.07 7.27 -4.66
CA GLN A 173 -0.84 7.40 -3.88
C GLN A 173 -1.16 7.55 -2.40
N LEU A 174 -0.57 6.68 -1.58
CA LEU A 174 -0.54 6.79 -0.12
C LEU A 174 0.87 7.23 0.31
N ASN A 175 1.01 8.50 0.67
CA ASN A 175 2.26 9.10 1.12
C ASN A 175 2.29 9.23 2.63
#